data_6ed96263b21c5b636a92d7e1d9e425a9
#
_entry.id   6ed96263b21c5b636a92d7e1d9e425a9
#
_cell.length_a   1.000
_cell.length_b   1.000
_cell.length_c   1.000
_cell.angle_alpha   90.00
_cell.angle_beta   90.00
_cell.angle_gamma   90.00
#
_symmetry.space_group_name_H-M   'P 1'
#
loop_
_entity.id
_entity.type
_entity.pdbx_description
1 polymer ?
#
loop_
_entity_poly.entity_id
_entity_poly.type
_entity_poly.pdbx_seq_one_letter_code
_entity_poly.pdbx_strand_id
1 'polypeptide(L)'
;MASLDLSFRDPDAATARYDALLNDLRNNPAVAGFATSWNIPTSYDDNFNTFYDPATNRNVSMQQAVIDDGLLPTYRIPMAEGRNFDSHIDKSVGSPGGSPVILNRSAVTRLGWTQAVGRRLQVHGNNTVYTVIGVTDDYHYGNLTQDIDPVIHVFSGPQRLGFRYLSVRILPGHEAAVLQQLTTAFAAMPSRRPFAMEWLEDRIDQQYSLLEGILRATNYIAVLTVFIATMGLFGLIALYARQRVREVGIRKVLGADTGAIVWLLSRNFMVLVGIALVIAAPIAWLEALRAE
;
A
#
# COMPACT_ATOMS: atom_id res chain seq x y z
N MET A 1 -8.77 12.12 7.09
CA MET A 1 -8.65 12.79 5.78
C MET A 1 -9.81 12.32 4.90
N ALA A 2 -10.54 13.22 4.26
CA ALA A 2 -11.70 12.87 3.44
C ALA A 2 -11.31 12.93 1.97
N SER A 3 -11.71 11.95 1.16
CA SER A 3 -11.57 11.95 -0.30
C SER A 3 -12.95 11.90 -0.95
N LEU A 4 -13.11 12.57 -2.07
CA LEU A 4 -14.39 12.80 -2.75
C LEU A 4 -14.24 12.51 -4.24
N ASP A 5 -15.19 11.79 -4.82
CA ASP A 5 -15.25 11.57 -6.28
C ASP A 5 -15.96 12.77 -6.94
N LEU A 6 -15.28 13.43 -7.87
CA LEU A 6 -15.69 14.68 -8.55
C LEU A 6 -16.15 14.43 -9.99
N SER A 7 -17.20 13.65 -10.21
CA SER A 7 -17.79 13.52 -11.55
C SER A 7 -19.06 14.36 -11.68
N PHE A 8 -19.06 15.39 -12.54
CA PHE A 8 -20.16 16.34 -12.69
C PHE A 8 -20.99 16.11 -13.96
N ARG A 9 -22.31 16.47 -13.90
CA ARG A 9 -23.22 16.44 -15.07
C ARG A 9 -23.04 17.65 -15.97
N ASP A 10 -22.77 18.80 -15.39
CA ASP A 10 -22.56 20.08 -16.05
C ASP A 10 -21.23 20.67 -15.59
N PRO A 11 -20.16 20.59 -16.39
CA PRO A 11 -18.84 21.06 -16.02
C PRO A 11 -18.77 22.57 -15.75
N ASP A 12 -19.49 23.40 -16.53
CA ASP A 12 -19.39 24.85 -16.40
C ASP A 12 -20.08 25.38 -15.14
N ALA A 13 -21.28 24.88 -14.85
CA ALA A 13 -21.98 25.25 -13.61
C ALA A 13 -21.29 24.65 -12.36
N ALA A 14 -20.63 23.50 -12.50
CA ALA A 14 -19.89 22.86 -11.43
C ALA A 14 -18.60 23.63 -11.11
N THR A 15 -17.92 24.19 -12.10
CA THR A 15 -16.64 24.91 -11.92
C THR A 15 -16.78 26.04 -10.93
N ALA A 16 -17.73 26.94 -11.16
CA ALA A 16 -17.90 28.12 -10.29
C ALA A 16 -18.19 27.72 -8.83
N ARG A 17 -19.04 26.70 -8.63
CA ARG A 17 -19.37 26.20 -7.29
C ARG A 17 -18.20 25.47 -6.64
N TYR A 18 -17.44 24.73 -7.43
CA TYR A 18 -16.25 24.05 -6.97
C TYR A 18 -15.17 25.04 -6.54
N ASP A 19 -14.91 26.07 -7.36
CA ASP A 19 -13.96 27.14 -7.02
C ASP A 19 -14.39 27.90 -5.74
N ALA A 20 -15.70 28.16 -5.58
CA ALA A 20 -16.23 28.72 -4.35
C ALA A 20 -15.93 27.82 -3.14
N LEU A 21 -16.19 26.50 -3.24
CA LEU A 21 -15.87 25.54 -2.19
C LEU A 21 -14.38 25.55 -1.85
N LEU A 22 -13.48 25.57 -2.85
CA LEU A 22 -12.03 25.58 -2.59
C LEU A 22 -11.61 26.91 -1.91
N ASN A 23 -12.23 28.02 -2.25
CA ASN A 23 -11.99 29.29 -1.55
C ASN A 23 -12.50 29.25 -0.10
N ASP A 24 -13.65 28.66 0.13
CA ASP A 24 -14.19 28.47 1.49
C ASP A 24 -13.27 27.57 2.33
N LEU A 25 -12.77 26.46 1.75
CA LEU A 25 -11.81 25.59 2.43
C LEU A 25 -10.49 26.30 2.75
N ARG A 26 -9.99 27.14 1.83
CA ARG A 26 -8.76 27.93 2.01
C ARG A 26 -8.87 28.89 3.18
N ASN A 27 -10.05 29.48 3.37
CA ASN A 27 -10.32 30.47 4.43
C ASN A 27 -10.83 29.83 5.73
N ASN A 28 -11.06 28.51 5.76
CA ASN A 28 -11.55 27.84 6.95
C ASN A 28 -10.39 27.48 7.89
N PRO A 29 -10.31 28.06 9.10
CA PRO A 29 -9.21 27.77 10.04
C PRO A 29 -9.19 26.34 10.57
N ALA A 30 -10.29 25.57 10.40
CA ALA A 30 -10.36 24.17 10.76
C ALA A 30 -9.73 23.23 9.71
N VAL A 31 -9.36 23.77 8.53
CA VAL A 31 -8.75 23.03 7.43
C VAL A 31 -7.25 23.30 7.40
N ALA A 32 -6.46 22.27 7.68
CA ALA A 32 -5.00 22.37 7.66
C ALA A 32 -4.40 22.31 6.25
N GLY A 33 -5.14 21.80 5.27
CA GLY A 33 -4.76 21.72 3.87
C GLY A 33 -5.79 20.96 3.06
N PHE A 34 -5.79 21.20 1.76
CA PHE A 34 -6.59 20.41 0.81
C PHE A 34 -5.85 20.27 -0.51
N ALA A 35 -6.24 19.28 -1.28
CA ALA A 35 -5.65 18.96 -2.57
C ALA A 35 -6.66 18.30 -3.48
N THR A 36 -6.45 18.51 -4.78
CA THR A 36 -7.21 17.85 -5.84
C THR A 36 -6.30 16.95 -6.65
N SER A 37 -6.78 15.74 -6.97
CA SER A 37 -5.99 14.78 -7.70
C SER A 37 -6.84 13.82 -8.52
N TRP A 38 -6.24 13.23 -9.54
CA TRP A 38 -6.88 12.15 -10.28
C TRP A 38 -6.94 10.87 -9.47
N ASN A 39 -5.87 10.56 -8.75
CA ASN A 39 -5.72 9.41 -7.85
C ASN A 39 -5.22 9.91 -6.50
N ILE A 40 -5.50 9.17 -5.45
CA ILE A 40 -5.00 9.44 -4.09
C ILE A 40 -4.01 8.35 -3.67
N PRO A 41 -3.08 8.63 -2.77
CA PRO A 41 -2.30 7.58 -2.12
C PRO A 41 -3.21 6.47 -1.59
N THR A 42 -2.78 5.21 -1.72
CA THR A 42 -3.57 4.01 -1.42
C THR A 42 -4.69 3.69 -2.42
N SER A 43 -4.79 4.38 -3.56
CA SER A 43 -5.71 3.96 -4.62
C SER A 43 -5.10 2.84 -5.48
N TYR A 44 -5.92 1.82 -5.79
CA TYR A 44 -5.54 0.68 -6.64
C TYR A 44 -5.59 1.00 -8.15
N ASP A 45 -5.41 2.25 -8.55
CA ASP A 45 -5.40 2.59 -9.97
C ASP A 45 -4.02 2.30 -10.57
N ASP A 46 -3.93 1.24 -11.38
CA ASP A 46 -2.73 0.82 -12.10
C ASP A 46 -2.42 1.78 -13.29
N ASN A 47 -2.21 3.05 -12.97
CA ASN A 47 -1.83 4.03 -13.98
C ASN A 47 -0.31 4.06 -14.16
N PHE A 48 0.24 2.96 -14.67
CA PHE A 48 1.66 2.85 -15.00
C PHE A 48 1.91 3.26 -16.44
N ASN A 49 2.89 4.14 -16.62
CA ASN A 49 3.41 4.52 -17.92
C ASN A 49 4.91 4.27 -18.00
N THR A 50 5.40 3.91 -19.19
CA THR A 50 6.83 3.76 -19.41
C THR A 50 7.43 5.07 -19.85
N PHE A 51 8.35 5.58 -19.06
CA PHE A 51 9.12 6.79 -19.32
C PHE A 51 10.54 6.40 -19.72
N TYR A 52 11.12 7.16 -20.61
CA TYR A 52 12.50 6.97 -20.99
C TYR A 52 13.32 8.27 -20.85
N ASP A 53 14.56 8.09 -20.49
CA ASP A 53 15.58 9.15 -20.47
C ASP A 53 16.19 9.24 -21.87
N PRO A 54 16.02 10.35 -22.63
CA PRO A 54 16.58 10.50 -23.96
C PRO A 54 18.13 10.48 -23.98
N ALA A 55 18.78 10.82 -22.86
CA ALA A 55 20.23 10.85 -22.77
C ALA A 55 20.87 9.49 -22.60
N THR A 56 20.21 8.58 -21.87
CA THR A 56 20.72 7.23 -21.55
C THR A 56 19.94 6.11 -22.23
N ASN A 57 18.83 6.42 -22.89
CA ASN A 57 17.88 5.48 -23.47
C ASN A 57 17.36 4.42 -22.46
N ARG A 58 17.37 4.76 -21.17
CA ARG A 58 16.88 3.89 -20.11
C ARG A 58 15.37 4.04 -19.94
N ASN A 59 14.69 2.92 -19.91
CA ASN A 59 13.25 2.85 -19.72
C ASN A 59 12.91 2.48 -18.28
N VAL A 60 11.96 3.20 -17.67
CA VAL A 60 11.43 2.89 -16.34
C VAL A 60 9.90 2.99 -16.38
N SER A 61 9.24 1.93 -15.92
CA SER A 61 7.79 1.97 -15.68
C SER A 61 7.55 2.69 -14.36
N MET A 62 6.76 3.76 -14.37
CA MET A 62 6.46 4.58 -13.20
C MET A 62 4.96 4.73 -13.05
N GLN A 63 4.49 4.70 -11.81
CA GLN A 63 3.13 5.05 -11.47
C GLN A 63 2.92 6.56 -11.66
N GLN A 64 1.94 6.95 -12.48
CA GLN A 64 1.66 8.34 -12.76
C GLN A 64 0.59 8.89 -11.82
N ALA A 65 0.96 9.85 -11.01
CA ALA A 65 0.08 10.60 -10.13
C ALA A 65 -0.19 11.99 -10.72
N VAL A 66 -1.42 12.26 -11.14
CA VAL A 66 -1.83 13.60 -11.62
C VAL A 66 -2.38 14.37 -10.43
N ILE A 67 -1.69 15.45 -10.06
CA ILE A 67 -1.91 16.18 -8.82
C ILE A 67 -1.91 17.70 -9.01
N ASP A 68 -2.42 18.42 -8.04
CA ASP A 68 -2.24 19.87 -7.90
C ASP A 68 -1.03 20.22 -7.00
N ASP A 69 -0.83 21.51 -6.75
CA ASP A 69 0.23 22.04 -5.88
C ASP A 69 -0.02 21.78 -4.38
N GLY A 70 -1.25 21.46 -4.00
CA GLY A 70 -1.68 21.21 -2.62
C GLY A 70 -1.43 19.79 -2.13
N LEU A 71 -1.24 18.78 -3.03
CA LEU A 71 -1.24 17.37 -2.60
C LEU A 71 -0.06 17.04 -1.68
N LEU A 72 1.16 17.36 -2.09
CA LEU A 72 2.35 17.02 -1.31
C LEU A 72 2.31 17.64 0.08
N PRO A 73 1.97 18.94 0.26
CA PRO A 73 1.82 19.54 1.59
C PRO A 73 0.66 18.93 2.40
N THR A 74 -0.50 18.67 1.75
CA THR A 74 -1.68 18.13 2.44
C THR A 74 -1.40 16.74 3.00
N TYR A 75 -0.67 15.89 2.26
CA TYR A 75 -0.24 14.56 2.72
C TYR A 75 1.04 14.59 3.54
N ARG A 76 1.68 15.77 3.71
CA ARG A 76 2.97 15.96 4.38
C ARG A 76 4.09 15.10 3.78
N ILE A 77 4.09 15.00 2.45
CA ILE A 77 5.15 14.31 1.72
C ILE A 77 6.32 15.29 1.58
N PRO A 78 7.49 14.99 2.16
CA PRO A 78 8.60 15.91 2.15
C PRO A 78 9.28 15.96 0.77
N MET A 79 9.75 17.15 0.41
CA MET A 79 10.63 17.34 -0.74
C MET A 79 12.07 17.02 -0.35
N ALA A 80 12.72 16.15 -1.13
CA ALA A 80 14.13 15.81 -0.95
C ALA A 80 15.06 16.78 -1.71
N GLU A 81 14.64 17.18 -2.93
CA GLU A 81 15.38 18.10 -3.79
C GLU A 81 14.43 18.97 -4.60
N GLY A 82 14.91 20.15 -5.00
CA GLY A 82 14.14 21.06 -5.87
C GLY A 82 12.98 21.73 -5.18
N ARG A 83 11.86 21.86 -5.89
CA ARG A 83 10.65 22.54 -5.40
C ARG A 83 9.37 21.80 -5.71
N ASN A 84 8.31 22.10 -4.99
CA ASN A 84 6.95 21.68 -5.29
C ASN A 84 6.40 22.41 -6.51
N PHE A 85 5.26 21.94 -7.03
CA PHE A 85 4.47 22.67 -8.03
C PHE A 85 4.00 24.02 -7.49
N ASP A 86 3.86 24.97 -8.41
CA ASP A 86 3.28 26.28 -8.15
C ASP A 86 2.30 26.61 -9.29
N SER A 87 1.03 26.69 -8.95
CA SER A 87 -0.05 26.96 -9.91
C SER A 87 0.06 28.31 -10.64
N HIS A 88 0.89 29.25 -10.16
CA HIS A 88 1.11 30.54 -10.79
C HIS A 88 2.15 30.50 -11.91
N ILE A 89 3.12 29.61 -11.84
CA ILE A 89 4.25 29.55 -12.77
C ILE A 89 4.30 28.25 -13.58
N ASP A 90 3.82 27.14 -13.02
CA ASP A 90 3.84 25.85 -13.68
C ASP A 90 2.62 25.66 -14.58
N LYS A 91 2.87 25.13 -15.77
CA LYS A 91 1.83 24.90 -16.77
C LYS A 91 1.47 23.41 -16.81
N SER A 92 0.23 23.12 -17.16
CA SER A 92 -0.26 21.76 -17.31
C SER A 92 0.47 20.96 -18.40
N VAL A 93 0.27 19.66 -18.37
CA VAL A 93 0.80 18.71 -19.38
C VAL A 93 0.45 19.16 -20.80
N GLY A 94 1.44 19.04 -21.70
CA GLY A 94 1.30 19.41 -23.11
C GLY A 94 1.62 20.86 -23.45
N SER A 95 2.07 21.65 -22.46
CA SER A 95 2.49 23.05 -22.70
C SER A 95 3.81 23.11 -23.46
N PRO A 96 3.99 24.12 -24.38
CA PRO A 96 5.27 24.35 -25.01
C PRO A 96 6.39 24.58 -24.00
N GLY A 97 7.52 23.90 -24.17
CA GLY A 97 8.67 24.00 -23.26
C GLY A 97 8.81 22.84 -22.27
N GLY A 98 7.88 21.90 -22.31
CA GLY A 98 7.87 20.73 -21.42
C GLY A 98 6.97 20.92 -20.20
N SER A 99 6.52 19.79 -19.66
CA SER A 99 5.63 19.76 -18.49
C SER A 99 6.46 19.53 -17.23
N PRO A 100 6.29 20.32 -16.16
CA PRO A 100 6.99 20.10 -14.91
C PRO A 100 6.52 18.78 -14.27
N VAL A 101 7.48 18.04 -13.72
CA VAL A 101 7.20 16.80 -12.96
C VAL A 101 8.06 16.72 -11.72
N ILE A 102 7.56 15.96 -10.75
CA ILE A 102 8.27 15.65 -9.52
C ILE A 102 8.38 14.11 -9.45
N LEU A 103 9.57 13.60 -9.17
CA LEU A 103 9.83 12.16 -9.01
C LEU A 103 9.95 11.82 -7.53
N ASN A 104 9.73 10.55 -7.16
CA ASN A 104 10.18 10.06 -5.88
C ASN A 104 11.63 9.51 -5.95
N ARG A 105 12.28 9.26 -4.82
CA ARG A 105 13.66 8.73 -4.77
C ARG A 105 13.78 7.38 -5.50
N SER A 106 12.79 6.50 -5.37
CA SER A 106 12.75 5.22 -6.06
C SER A 106 12.83 5.38 -7.59
N ALA A 107 12.10 6.34 -8.15
CA ALA A 107 12.17 6.64 -9.59
C ALA A 107 13.56 7.12 -10.01
N VAL A 108 14.16 8.03 -9.24
CA VAL A 108 15.53 8.54 -9.48
C VAL A 108 16.55 7.41 -9.44
N THR A 109 16.45 6.53 -8.46
CA THR A 109 17.33 5.36 -8.31
C THR A 109 17.20 4.40 -9.48
N ARG A 110 15.95 4.10 -9.90
CA ARG A 110 15.71 3.20 -11.05
C ARG A 110 16.18 3.79 -12.38
N LEU A 111 16.14 5.12 -12.53
CA LEU A 111 16.74 5.83 -13.68
C LEU A 111 18.27 5.85 -13.61
N GLY A 112 18.88 5.54 -12.46
CA GLY A 112 20.32 5.58 -12.24
C GLY A 112 20.88 7.01 -12.21
N TRP A 113 20.06 7.97 -11.78
CA TRP A 113 20.47 9.36 -11.70
C TRP A 113 21.04 9.70 -10.33
N THR A 114 22.11 10.48 -10.31
CA THR A 114 22.66 11.10 -9.09
C THR A 114 22.11 12.49 -8.85
N GLN A 115 21.69 13.17 -9.93
CA GLN A 115 21.08 14.49 -9.90
C GLN A 115 19.88 14.48 -10.86
N ALA A 116 18.68 14.70 -10.34
CA ALA A 116 17.45 14.55 -11.11
C ALA A 116 16.87 15.89 -11.57
N VAL A 117 16.98 16.94 -10.75
CA VAL A 117 16.39 18.26 -11.05
C VAL A 117 16.99 18.84 -12.34
N GLY A 118 16.12 19.30 -13.24
CA GLY A 118 16.49 19.82 -14.56
C GLY A 118 16.62 18.77 -15.67
N ARG A 119 16.61 17.47 -15.34
CA ARG A 119 16.60 16.41 -16.35
C ARG A 119 15.26 16.28 -17.06
N ARG A 120 15.29 15.70 -18.24
CA ARG A 120 14.11 15.50 -19.08
C ARG A 120 13.78 14.03 -19.23
N LEU A 121 12.48 13.76 -19.25
CA LEU A 121 11.89 12.46 -19.52
C LEU A 121 10.90 12.58 -20.67
N GLN A 122 10.68 11.46 -21.37
CA GLN A 122 9.61 11.34 -22.37
C GLN A 122 8.79 10.09 -22.12
N VAL A 123 7.53 10.10 -22.51
CA VAL A 123 6.69 8.90 -22.50
C VAL A 123 6.94 8.11 -23.77
N HIS A 124 7.07 6.81 -23.65
CA HIS A 124 7.23 5.93 -24.80
C HIS A 124 5.98 6.02 -25.72
N GLY A 125 6.21 6.32 -26.99
CA GLY A 125 5.10 6.47 -27.97
C GLY A 125 4.43 7.86 -28.02
N ASN A 126 4.88 8.81 -27.21
CA ASN A 126 4.39 10.20 -27.22
C ASN A 126 5.58 11.18 -27.18
N ASN A 127 5.46 12.29 -27.91
CA ASN A 127 6.50 13.33 -27.97
C ASN A 127 6.45 14.31 -26.78
N THR A 128 5.65 14.05 -25.78
CA THR A 128 5.55 14.91 -24.59
C THR A 128 6.85 14.85 -23.79
N VAL A 129 7.48 16.00 -23.61
CA VAL A 129 8.69 16.16 -22.80
C VAL A 129 8.30 16.61 -21.40
N TYR A 130 8.82 15.90 -20.41
CA TYR A 130 8.69 16.25 -19.00
C TYR A 130 10.02 16.77 -18.46
N THR A 131 9.98 17.81 -17.65
CA THR A 131 11.17 18.37 -16.98
C THR A 131 11.03 18.17 -15.48
N VAL A 132 12.02 17.53 -14.88
CA VAL A 132 12.03 17.28 -13.43
C VAL A 132 12.34 18.59 -12.69
N ILE A 133 11.43 19.03 -11.85
CA ILE A 133 11.55 20.26 -11.03
C ILE A 133 11.83 19.97 -9.56
N GLY A 134 11.60 18.74 -9.11
CA GLY A 134 11.81 18.32 -7.74
C GLY A 134 11.82 16.82 -7.57
N VAL A 135 12.25 16.39 -6.39
CA VAL A 135 12.24 15.00 -5.95
C VAL A 135 11.63 14.95 -4.56
N THR A 136 10.67 14.04 -4.34
CA THR A 136 10.14 13.74 -3.00
C THR A 136 10.91 12.62 -2.33
N ASP A 137 10.85 12.54 -1.01
CA ASP A 137 11.16 11.29 -0.32
C ASP A 137 10.21 10.18 -0.77
N ASP A 138 10.62 8.94 -0.52
CA ASP A 138 9.80 7.78 -0.85
C ASP A 138 8.61 7.68 0.11
N TYR A 139 7.46 7.32 -0.43
CA TYR A 139 6.23 7.05 0.30
C TYR A 139 5.38 6.05 -0.48
N HIS A 140 4.54 5.31 0.21
CA HIS A 140 3.64 4.36 -0.43
C HIS A 140 2.49 5.10 -1.13
N TYR A 141 2.53 5.13 -2.46
CA TYR A 141 1.44 5.71 -3.27
C TYR A 141 0.38 4.66 -3.60
N GLY A 142 0.80 3.44 -3.89
CA GLY A 142 -0.06 2.31 -4.22
C GLY A 142 -0.31 1.37 -3.03
N ASN A 143 0.04 0.10 -3.19
CA ASN A 143 -0.13 -0.92 -2.18
C ASN A 143 0.90 -0.77 -1.04
N LEU A 144 0.41 -0.73 0.20
CA LEU A 144 1.24 -0.60 1.40
C LEU A 144 2.06 -1.85 1.75
N THR A 145 1.75 -2.99 1.10
CA THR A 145 2.40 -4.29 1.38
C THR A 145 3.50 -4.63 0.39
N GLN A 146 3.76 -3.77 -0.59
CA GLN A 146 4.78 -3.96 -1.62
C GLN A 146 5.89 -2.93 -1.47
N ASP A 147 7.01 -3.17 -2.15
CA ASP A 147 8.10 -2.19 -2.27
C ASP A 147 7.57 -0.88 -2.83
N ILE A 148 8.24 0.22 -2.46
CA ILE A 148 7.85 1.54 -2.94
C ILE A 148 8.12 1.64 -4.44
N ASP A 149 7.04 1.78 -5.20
CA ASP A 149 7.12 1.94 -6.63
C ASP A 149 7.73 3.29 -7.04
N PRO A 150 8.37 3.34 -8.22
CA PRO A 150 8.74 4.61 -8.83
C PRO A 150 7.49 5.39 -9.19
N VAL A 151 7.37 6.61 -8.66
CA VAL A 151 6.24 7.52 -8.88
C VAL A 151 6.70 8.77 -9.60
N ILE A 152 5.92 9.16 -10.61
CA ILE A 152 6.03 10.46 -11.28
C ILE A 152 4.78 11.28 -10.98
N HIS A 153 4.95 12.42 -10.34
CA HIS A 153 3.89 13.38 -10.12
C HIS A 153 3.84 14.33 -11.32
N VAL A 154 2.68 14.45 -11.89
CA VAL A 154 2.43 15.28 -13.07
C VAL A 154 1.47 16.39 -12.68
N PHE A 155 1.83 17.62 -12.99
CA PHE A 155 0.98 18.78 -12.70
C PHE A 155 -0.15 18.89 -13.72
N SER A 156 -1.39 18.92 -13.24
CA SER A 156 -2.55 19.02 -14.13
C SER A 156 -2.90 20.46 -14.50
N GLY A 157 -2.23 21.44 -13.90
CA GLY A 157 -2.53 22.85 -14.11
C GLY A 157 -3.74 23.35 -13.32
N PRO A 158 -4.14 24.63 -13.54
CA PRO A 158 -5.25 25.25 -12.83
C PRO A 158 -6.63 24.75 -13.27
N GLN A 159 -6.73 23.96 -14.33
CA GLN A 159 -7.98 23.33 -14.76
C GLN A 159 -8.34 22.18 -13.83
N ARG A 160 -9.07 22.49 -12.77
CA ARG A 160 -9.44 21.57 -11.70
C ARG A 160 -10.62 20.66 -12.04
N LEU A 161 -11.28 20.89 -13.16
CA LEU A 161 -12.32 20.02 -13.68
C LEU A 161 -11.70 18.78 -14.33
N GLY A 162 -12.07 17.62 -13.80
CA GLY A 162 -11.54 16.33 -14.23
C GLY A 162 -10.80 15.56 -13.13
N PHE A 163 -10.48 16.20 -12.01
CA PHE A 163 -10.02 15.48 -10.84
C PHE A 163 -11.14 14.60 -10.27
N ARG A 164 -10.76 13.44 -9.80
CA ARG A 164 -11.69 12.47 -9.18
C ARG A 164 -11.81 12.67 -7.69
N TYR A 165 -10.77 13.21 -7.05
CA TYR A 165 -10.68 13.27 -5.60
C TYR A 165 -10.35 14.67 -5.11
N LEU A 166 -11.05 15.08 -4.05
CA LEU A 166 -10.71 16.21 -3.20
C LEU A 166 -10.29 15.65 -1.83
N SER A 167 -9.04 15.81 -1.49
CA SER A 167 -8.50 15.41 -0.19
C SER A 167 -8.47 16.61 0.74
N VAL A 168 -9.04 16.50 1.92
CA VAL A 168 -9.10 17.58 2.92
C VAL A 168 -8.49 17.10 4.23
N ARG A 169 -7.50 17.82 4.73
CA ARG A 169 -6.91 17.60 6.06
C ARG A 169 -7.60 18.50 7.07
N ILE A 170 -8.30 17.90 7.99
CA ILE A 170 -9.08 18.58 9.02
C ILE A 170 -8.28 18.59 10.32
N LEU A 171 -8.34 19.71 11.05
CA LEU A 171 -7.75 19.79 12.40
C LEU A 171 -8.62 18.99 13.39
N PRO A 172 -8.00 18.33 14.38
CA PRO A 172 -8.73 17.53 15.37
C PRO A 172 -9.82 18.34 16.09
N GLY A 173 -10.99 17.71 16.26
CA GLY A 173 -12.15 18.32 16.93
C GLY A 173 -13.05 19.19 16.05
N HIS A 174 -12.72 19.34 14.74
CA HIS A 174 -13.51 20.13 13.80
C HIS A 174 -14.18 19.29 12.70
N GLU A 175 -14.09 17.97 12.81
CA GLU A 175 -14.51 17.02 11.78
C GLU A 175 -15.99 17.22 11.40
N ALA A 176 -16.88 17.27 12.39
CA ALA A 176 -18.32 17.39 12.17
C ALA A 176 -18.69 18.67 11.42
N ALA A 177 -18.07 19.81 11.78
CA ALA A 177 -18.35 21.10 11.15
C ALA A 177 -17.88 21.14 9.69
N VAL A 178 -16.65 20.68 9.43
CA VAL A 178 -16.10 20.62 8.05
C VAL A 178 -16.86 19.63 7.19
N LEU A 179 -17.25 18.48 7.74
CA LEU A 179 -18.06 17.49 7.04
C LEU A 179 -19.44 18.02 6.65
N GLN A 180 -20.10 18.76 7.55
CA GLN A 180 -21.37 19.39 7.26
C GLN A 180 -21.22 20.43 6.15
N GLN A 181 -20.16 21.24 6.19
CA GLN A 181 -19.84 22.22 5.14
C GLN A 181 -19.66 21.53 3.78
N LEU A 182 -18.83 20.48 3.71
CA LEU A 182 -18.60 19.69 2.49
C LEU A 182 -19.89 19.06 1.98
N THR A 183 -20.65 18.40 2.84
CA THR A 183 -21.93 17.75 2.47
C THR A 183 -22.89 18.77 1.89
N THR A 184 -23.04 19.94 2.50
CA THR A 184 -23.91 21.01 2.02
C THR A 184 -23.46 21.54 0.65
N ALA A 185 -22.16 21.82 0.51
CA ALA A 185 -21.59 22.29 -0.74
C ALA A 185 -21.77 21.29 -1.89
N PHE A 186 -21.52 20.01 -1.64
CA PHE A 186 -21.68 18.94 -2.63
C PHE A 186 -23.15 18.63 -2.96
N ALA A 187 -24.07 18.73 -2.00
CA ALA A 187 -25.51 18.57 -2.26
C ALA A 187 -26.02 19.64 -3.25
N ALA A 188 -25.41 20.82 -3.27
CA ALA A 188 -25.74 21.90 -4.20
C ALA A 188 -25.10 21.73 -5.59
N MET A 189 -24.16 20.78 -5.78
CA MET A 189 -23.48 20.56 -7.06
C MET A 189 -24.24 19.57 -7.95
N PRO A 190 -24.26 19.77 -9.28
CA PRO A 190 -24.87 18.86 -10.25
C PRO A 190 -24.01 17.60 -10.45
N SER A 191 -23.79 16.82 -9.40
CA SER A 191 -22.96 15.62 -9.44
C SER A 191 -23.69 14.46 -10.14
N ARG A 192 -22.96 13.62 -10.85
CA ARG A 192 -23.45 12.34 -11.43
C ARG A 192 -23.51 11.23 -10.39
N ARG A 193 -22.73 11.32 -9.33
CA ARG A 193 -22.63 10.33 -8.27
C ARG A 193 -23.05 10.95 -6.94
N PRO A 194 -23.58 10.17 -6.01
CA PRO A 194 -23.82 10.63 -4.66
C PRO A 194 -22.49 11.05 -4.01
N PHE A 195 -22.58 12.02 -3.11
CA PHE A 195 -21.46 12.40 -2.27
C PHE A 195 -21.00 11.18 -1.46
N ALA A 196 -19.78 10.73 -1.69
CA ALA A 196 -19.14 9.67 -0.94
C ALA A 196 -17.88 10.24 -0.31
N MET A 197 -17.75 10.04 0.98
CA MET A 197 -16.58 10.43 1.75
C MET A 197 -16.00 9.18 2.41
N GLU A 198 -14.70 9.09 2.38
CA GLU A 198 -13.95 8.02 3.01
C GLU A 198 -12.81 8.61 3.85
N TRP A 199 -12.61 8.10 5.04
CA TRP A 199 -11.43 8.43 5.82
C TRP A 199 -10.21 7.69 5.30
N LEU A 200 -9.08 8.37 5.25
CA LEU A 200 -7.83 7.75 4.80
C LEU A 200 -7.43 6.60 5.73
N GLU A 201 -7.66 6.76 7.02
CA GLU A 201 -7.41 5.76 8.05
C GLU A 201 -8.21 4.47 7.76
N ASP A 202 -9.53 4.60 7.52
CA ASP A 202 -10.40 3.46 7.21
C ASP A 202 -9.96 2.72 5.93
N ARG A 203 -9.48 3.48 4.93
CA ARG A 203 -8.97 2.93 3.69
C ARG A 203 -7.67 2.16 3.88
N ILE A 204 -6.78 2.68 4.71
CA ILE A 204 -5.55 1.99 5.11
C ILE A 204 -5.89 0.70 5.85
N ASP A 205 -6.80 0.77 6.82
CA ASP A 205 -7.24 -0.39 7.62
C ASP A 205 -7.90 -1.47 6.74
N GLN A 206 -8.67 -1.07 5.72
CA GLN A 206 -9.24 -2.02 4.75
C GLN A 206 -8.15 -2.78 3.98
N GLN A 207 -7.06 -2.13 3.58
CA GLN A 207 -5.95 -2.81 2.90
C GLN A 207 -5.26 -3.84 3.83
N TYR A 208 -5.09 -3.49 5.10
CA TYR A 208 -4.51 -4.41 6.09
C TYR A 208 -5.47 -5.54 6.48
N SER A 209 -6.78 -5.32 6.47
CA SER A 209 -7.76 -6.33 6.89
C SER A 209 -7.73 -7.60 6.04
N LEU A 210 -7.46 -7.48 4.74
CA LEU A 210 -7.26 -8.64 3.86
C LEU A 210 -6.02 -9.46 4.27
N LEU A 211 -4.92 -8.77 4.57
CA LEU A 211 -3.68 -9.41 5.00
C LEU A 211 -3.86 -10.11 6.37
N GLU A 212 -4.53 -9.42 7.31
CA GLU A 212 -4.88 -10.01 8.61
C GLU A 212 -5.79 -11.24 8.46
N GLY A 213 -6.74 -11.20 7.52
CA GLY A 213 -7.61 -12.33 7.21
C GLY A 213 -6.82 -13.54 6.74
N ILE A 214 -5.85 -13.36 5.85
CA ILE A 214 -4.95 -14.41 5.36
C ILE A 214 -4.10 -14.96 6.51
N LEU A 215 -3.50 -14.09 7.34
CA LEU A 215 -2.68 -14.50 8.48
C LEU A 215 -3.49 -15.30 9.51
N ARG A 216 -4.74 -14.89 9.80
CA ARG A 216 -5.65 -15.65 10.68
C ARG A 216 -5.98 -17.02 10.09
N ALA A 217 -6.32 -17.08 8.80
CA ALA A 217 -6.62 -18.36 8.13
C ALA A 217 -5.40 -19.31 8.17
N THR A 218 -4.20 -18.80 7.88
CA THR A 218 -2.95 -19.55 7.95
C THR A 218 -2.71 -20.09 9.36
N ASN A 219 -2.96 -19.30 10.40
CA ASN A 219 -2.81 -19.73 11.78
C ASN A 219 -3.80 -20.86 12.14
N TYR A 220 -5.06 -20.78 11.72
CA TYR A 220 -6.02 -21.88 11.92
C TYR A 220 -5.60 -23.16 11.19
N ILE A 221 -5.11 -23.06 9.96
CA ILE A 221 -4.61 -24.20 9.19
C ILE A 221 -3.40 -24.83 9.90
N ALA A 222 -2.48 -24.02 10.42
CA ALA A 222 -1.31 -24.50 11.17
C ALA A 222 -1.73 -25.28 12.43
N VAL A 223 -2.66 -24.74 13.23
CA VAL A 223 -3.19 -25.42 14.42
C VAL A 223 -3.87 -26.74 14.05
N LEU A 224 -4.69 -26.76 12.99
CA LEU A 224 -5.35 -27.97 12.51
C LEU A 224 -4.34 -29.02 12.04
N THR A 225 -3.29 -28.60 11.34
CA THR A 225 -2.22 -29.47 10.87
C THR A 225 -1.49 -30.15 12.04
N VAL A 226 -1.14 -29.38 13.08
CA VAL A 226 -0.53 -29.91 14.31
C VAL A 226 -1.46 -30.90 15.00
N PHE A 227 -2.76 -30.59 15.05
CA PHE A 227 -3.76 -31.49 15.66
C PHE A 227 -3.86 -32.82 14.90
N ILE A 228 -3.95 -32.79 13.56
CA ILE A 228 -3.98 -34.00 12.72
C ILE A 228 -2.68 -34.81 12.88
N ALA A 229 -1.53 -34.14 12.87
CA ALA A 229 -0.23 -34.78 13.03
C ALA A 229 -0.11 -35.49 14.40
N THR A 230 -0.57 -34.84 15.48
CA THR A 230 -0.58 -35.46 16.83
C THR A 230 -1.54 -36.60 16.92
N MET A 231 -2.73 -36.53 16.29
CA MET A 231 -3.64 -37.70 16.23
C MET A 231 -3.04 -38.89 15.47
N GLY A 232 -2.37 -38.60 14.33
CA GLY A 232 -1.65 -39.63 13.57
C GLY A 232 -0.54 -40.29 14.38
N LEU A 233 0.25 -39.49 15.08
CA LEU A 233 1.32 -40.02 15.97
C LEU A 233 0.75 -40.83 17.12
N PHE A 234 -0.34 -40.37 17.73
CA PHE A 234 -1.02 -41.09 18.78
C PHE A 234 -1.53 -42.46 18.30
N GLY A 235 -2.13 -42.52 17.10
CA GLY A 235 -2.59 -43.77 16.48
C GLY A 235 -1.43 -44.74 16.24
N LEU A 236 -0.29 -44.28 15.76
CA LEU A 236 0.91 -45.11 15.55
C LEU A 236 1.47 -45.63 16.87
N ILE A 237 1.57 -44.77 17.90
CA ILE A 237 2.02 -45.18 19.23
C ILE A 237 1.10 -46.24 19.82
N ALA A 238 -0.22 -46.06 19.71
CA ALA A 238 -1.20 -47.04 20.23
C ALA A 238 -1.10 -48.40 19.49
N LEU A 239 -0.92 -48.38 18.16
CA LEU A 239 -0.72 -49.62 17.39
C LEU A 239 0.59 -50.33 17.78
N TYR A 240 1.67 -49.57 17.89
CA TYR A 240 2.98 -50.09 18.29
C TYR A 240 2.97 -50.66 19.72
N ALA A 241 2.29 -49.99 20.65
CA ALA A 241 2.10 -50.49 22.02
C ALA A 241 1.33 -51.81 22.03
N ARG A 242 0.26 -51.95 21.25
CA ARG A 242 -0.51 -53.21 21.13
C ARG A 242 0.36 -54.37 20.61
N GLN A 243 1.24 -54.14 19.66
CA GLN A 243 2.13 -55.17 19.12
C GLN A 243 3.16 -55.66 20.15
N ARG A 244 3.50 -54.82 21.14
CA ARG A 244 4.51 -55.16 22.20
C ARG A 244 3.93 -55.45 23.57
N VAL A 245 2.63 -55.66 23.69
CA VAL A 245 1.94 -55.94 24.97
C VAL A 245 2.57 -57.12 25.72
N ARG A 246 2.96 -58.20 25.01
CA ARG A 246 3.57 -59.39 25.62
C ARG A 246 4.95 -59.08 26.18
N GLU A 247 5.77 -58.30 25.50
CA GLU A 247 7.10 -57.88 25.93
C GLU A 247 7.01 -56.96 27.16
N VAL A 248 6.07 -56.00 27.10
CA VAL A 248 5.78 -55.07 28.23
C VAL A 248 5.29 -55.83 29.46
N GLY A 249 4.40 -56.82 29.26
CA GLY A 249 3.88 -57.67 30.35
C GLY A 249 4.98 -58.47 31.06
N ILE A 250 5.88 -59.11 30.31
CA ILE A 250 7.00 -59.85 30.86
C ILE A 250 7.92 -58.95 31.71
N ARG A 251 8.27 -57.76 31.18
CA ARG A 251 9.14 -56.81 31.90
C ARG A 251 8.48 -56.27 33.17
N LYS A 252 7.18 -56.04 33.14
CA LYS A 252 6.42 -55.56 34.30
C LYS A 252 6.37 -56.59 35.41
N VAL A 253 6.24 -57.91 35.10
CA VAL A 253 6.29 -59.01 36.06
C VAL A 253 7.69 -59.14 36.62
N LEU A 254 8.74 -58.83 35.90
CA LEU A 254 10.14 -58.81 36.34
C LEU A 254 10.52 -57.56 37.14
N GLY A 255 9.54 -56.65 37.46
CA GLY A 255 9.76 -55.48 38.32
C GLY A 255 10.23 -54.24 37.63
N ALA A 256 10.12 -54.14 36.29
CA ALA A 256 10.49 -52.95 35.58
C ALA A 256 9.56 -51.78 35.92
N ASP A 257 10.15 -50.59 36.14
CA ASP A 257 9.41 -49.36 36.38
C ASP A 257 8.61 -48.93 35.15
N THR A 258 7.41 -48.40 35.40
CA THR A 258 6.47 -47.95 34.34
C THR A 258 7.09 -46.83 33.49
N GLY A 259 7.87 -45.93 34.10
CA GLY A 259 8.57 -44.85 33.40
C GLY A 259 9.62 -45.36 32.39
N ALA A 260 10.36 -46.43 32.77
CA ALA A 260 11.35 -47.06 31.88
C ALA A 260 10.69 -47.71 30.66
N ILE A 261 9.49 -48.30 30.83
CA ILE A 261 8.71 -48.91 29.73
C ILE A 261 8.17 -47.82 28.77
N VAL A 262 7.61 -46.74 29.32
CA VAL A 262 7.12 -45.60 28.52
C VAL A 262 8.26 -44.96 27.75
N TRP A 263 9.41 -44.73 28.38
CA TRP A 263 10.59 -44.19 27.73
C TRP A 263 11.07 -45.05 26.56
N LEU A 264 11.14 -46.38 26.79
CA LEU A 264 11.57 -47.31 25.74
C LEU A 264 10.64 -47.29 24.52
N LEU A 265 9.32 -47.19 24.73
CA LEU A 265 8.32 -47.10 23.65
C LEU A 265 8.37 -45.75 22.92
N SER A 266 8.59 -44.66 23.66
CA SER A 266 8.58 -43.30 23.10
C SER A 266 9.90 -42.89 22.44
N ARG A 267 11.04 -43.50 22.82
CA ARG A 267 12.37 -43.11 22.32
C ARG A 267 12.47 -43.06 20.80
N ASN A 268 11.95 -44.09 20.12
CA ASN A 268 12.02 -44.15 18.65
C ASN A 268 11.21 -43.04 17.98
N PHE A 269 10.06 -42.66 18.56
CA PHE A 269 9.24 -41.53 18.05
C PHE A 269 9.90 -40.19 18.32
N MET A 270 10.55 -40.02 19.48
CA MET A 270 11.30 -38.80 19.79
C MET A 270 12.48 -38.59 18.84
N VAL A 271 13.17 -39.67 18.45
CA VAL A 271 14.25 -39.59 17.45
C VAL A 271 13.69 -39.16 16.07
N LEU A 272 12.56 -39.75 15.66
CA LEU A 272 11.90 -39.36 14.38
C LEU A 272 11.44 -37.89 14.37
N VAL A 273 10.84 -37.43 15.48
CA VAL A 273 10.44 -36.03 15.63
C VAL A 273 11.67 -35.11 15.61
N GLY A 274 12.76 -35.49 16.28
CA GLY A 274 14.02 -34.75 16.26
C GLY A 274 14.61 -34.62 14.85
N ILE A 275 14.62 -35.73 14.08
CA ILE A 275 15.08 -35.70 12.68
C ILE A 275 14.19 -34.79 11.83
N ALA A 276 12.86 -34.88 11.97
CA ALA A 276 11.92 -34.03 11.26
C ALA A 276 12.15 -32.55 11.57
N LEU A 277 12.42 -32.20 12.82
CA LEU A 277 12.68 -30.81 13.24
C LEU A 277 14.01 -30.27 12.68
N VAL A 278 15.05 -31.10 12.63
CA VAL A 278 16.35 -30.74 12.03
C VAL A 278 16.22 -30.51 10.53
N ILE A 279 15.30 -31.19 9.85
CA ILE A 279 15.04 -30.98 8.41
C ILE A 279 14.13 -29.76 8.19
N ALA A 280 13.07 -29.61 8.99
CA ALA A 280 12.07 -28.56 8.81
C ALA A 280 12.61 -27.16 9.17
N ALA A 281 13.43 -27.03 10.21
CA ALA A 281 13.94 -25.74 10.66
C ALA A 281 14.79 -25.00 9.61
N PRO A 282 15.76 -25.64 8.91
CA PRO A 282 16.51 -24.94 7.86
C PRO A 282 15.66 -24.59 6.64
N ILE A 283 14.67 -25.42 6.30
CA ILE A 283 13.75 -25.13 5.18
C ILE A 283 12.90 -23.88 5.51
N ALA A 284 12.32 -23.85 6.71
CA ALA A 284 11.55 -22.69 7.16
C ALA A 284 12.40 -21.41 7.24
N TRP A 285 13.66 -21.53 7.66
CA TRP A 285 14.60 -20.41 7.69
C TRP A 285 14.96 -19.89 6.30
N LEU A 286 15.20 -20.78 5.33
CA LEU A 286 15.48 -20.41 3.94
C LEU A 286 14.27 -19.75 3.26
N GLU A 287 13.07 -20.21 3.57
CA GLU A 287 11.82 -19.59 3.08
C GLU A 287 11.62 -18.19 3.68
N ALA A 288 11.90 -18.01 4.96
CA ALA A 288 11.83 -16.70 5.60
C ALA A 288 12.82 -15.69 5.01
N LEU A 289 14.06 -16.13 4.72
CA LEU A 289 15.08 -15.28 4.07
C LEU A 289 14.75 -14.93 2.61
N ARG A 290 13.91 -15.69 1.93
CA ARG A 290 13.46 -15.37 0.56
C ARG A 290 12.26 -14.43 0.53
N ALA A 291 11.58 -14.27 1.67
CA ALA A 291 10.42 -13.41 1.82
C ALA A 291 10.77 -11.99 2.28
N GLU A 292 12.04 -11.75 2.71
CA GLU A 292 12.64 -10.42 2.90
C GLU A 292 13.27 -9.91 1.59
#